data_0083c93a6858051bd4c517f364303e2c
#
_entry.id   0083c93a6858051bd4c517f364303e2c
#
_cell.length_a   1.000
_cell.length_b   1.000
_cell.length_c   1.000
_cell.angle_alpha   90.00
_cell.angle_beta   90.00
_cell.angle_gamma   90.00
#
_symmetry.space_group_name_H-M   'P 1'
#
loop_
_entity.id
_entity.type
_entity.pdbx_description
1 polymer ?
#
loop_
_entity_poly.entity_id
_entity_poly.type
_entity_poly.pdbx_seq_one_letter_code
_entity_poly.pdbx_strand_id
1 'polypeptide(L)'
;MKINYTPGPLLDASRTTPTALWNDSADLDELRQSIAYGGVGATCNPVIGYTTIKKHPDIWEDRIRAIAENNPTWGESQIGWQAIKDMSVEAAKLLEPIFVEYKGRNGRLSIQTDPRLHRDAKALADQAEEFSNLAPNIIVKIPCTSVGIEAIEEATYRGVSVNVTVSFTVPQAVRSAEAIERGLQRRVAEGKPIDEMGPVVTIMAGRLDDWLKIVAERDRLFIDPGHLEWAGIAAIKRATQIFVERGFHSRVLCAAFRNVLQWSELIGGDLVVSPPFKWQKRINDSDYHVVPRIDEPVAAEHLDALKTVSYTHLTLPTKRIV
;
A
#
# COMPACT_ATOMS: atom_id res chain seq x y z
N MET A 1 0.72 15.11 -20.63
CA MET A 1 1.46 16.12 -19.83
C MET A 1 2.95 15.75 -19.85
N LYS A 2 3.86 16.67 -20.16
CA LYS A 2 5.30 16.35 -20.15
C LYS A 2 5.77 16.43 -18.69
N ILE A 3 6.17 15.29 -18.12
CA ILE A 3 6.68 15.24 -16.75
C ILE A 3 8.11 15.79 -16.74
N ASN A 4 8.36 16.80 -15.92
CA ASN A 4 9.70 17.29 -15.66
C ASN A 4 10.30 16.46 -14.51
N TYR A 5 11.09 15.46 -14.85
CA TYR A 5 11.71 14.61 -13.88
C TYR A 5 12.85 15.31 -13.12
N THR A 6 12.94 15.02 -11.84
CA THR A 6 14.01 15.51 -10.95
C THR A 6 15.03 14.37 -10.76
N PRO A 7 16.27 14.52 -11.21
CA PRO A 7 17.31 13.50 -11.02
C PRO A 7 17.52 13.17 -9.54
N GLY A 8 17.85 11.91 -9.27
CA GLY A 8 18.17 11.43 -7.93
C GLY A 8 17.91 9.93 -7.79
N PRO A 9 18.28 9.34 -6.64
CA PRO A 9 18.20 7.89 -6.45
C PRO A 9 16.81 7.27 -6.65
N LEU A 10 15.74 7.98 -6.32
CA LEU A 10 14.37 7.48 -6.54
C LEU A 10 14.04 7.35 -8.03
N LEU A 11 14.38 8.36 -8.81
CA LEU A 11 14.17 8.32 -10.27
C LEU A 11 15.03 7.24 -10.91
N ASP A 12 16.28 7.12 -10.48
CA ASP A 12 17.21 6.10 -10.99
C ASP A 12 16.67 4.69 -10.70
N ALA A 13 16.24 4.43 -9.46
CA ALA A 13 15.62 3.15 -9.08
C ALA A 13 14.38 2.84 -9.92
N SER A 14 13.50 3.82 -10.14
CA SER A 14 12.27 3.63 -10.90
C SER A 14 12.50 3.38 -12.40
N ARG A 15 13.63 3.82 -12.95
CA ARG A 15 13.99 3.65 -14.37
C ARG A 15 14.83 2.43 -14.66
N THR A 16 15.65 2.02 -13.70
CA THR A 16 16.63 0.94 -13.88
C THR A 16 16.20 -0.38 -13.27
N THR A 17 15.10 -0.36 -12.48
CA THR A 17 14.58 -1.55 -11.79
C THR A 17 13.06 -1.63 -11.89
N PRO A 18 12.45 -2.81 -11.66
CA PRO A 18 10.99 -2.96 -11.66
C PRO A 18 10.32 -2.40 -10.39
N THR A 19 11.06 -1.88 -9.43
CA THR A 19 10.54 -1.38 -8.15
C THR A 19 9.73 -0.11 -8.36
N ALA A 20 8.43 -0.16 -8.06
CA ALA A 20 7.51 0.96 -8.25
C ALA A 20 7.47 1.86 -7.00
N LEU A 21 7.56 3.18 -7.21
CA LEU A 21 7.42 4.18 -6.14
C LEU A 21 5.98 4.69 -6.08
N TRP A 22 5.36 4.63 -4.88
CA TRP A 22 4.10 5.30 -4.58
C TRP A 22 4.29 6.38 -3.52
N ASN A 23 3.46 7.42 -3.58
CA ASN A 23 3.43 8.48 -2.57
C ASN A 23 2.45 8.11 -1.43
N ASP A 24 2.92 8.06 -0.19
CA ASP A 24 2.05 7.83 0.98
C ASP A 24 1.39 9.15 1.44
N SER A 25 0.75 9.83 0.48
CA SER A 25 0.01 11.08 0.67
C SER A 25 -0.90 11.34 -0.53
N ALA A 26 -2.04 12.01 -0.30
CA ALA A 26 -2.95 12.52 -1.32
C ALA A 26 -2.85 14.04 -1.52
N ASP A 27 -1.89 14.69 -0.89
CA ASP A 27 -1.55 16.10 -1.13
C ASP A 27 -1.05 16.24 -2.58
N LEU A 28 -1.69 17.13 -3.35
CA LEU A 28 -1.43 17.26 -4.78
C LEU A 28 -0.03 17.78 -5.10
N ASP A 29 0.54 18.63 -4.25
CA ASP A 29 1.88 19.18 -4.45
C ASP A 29 2.94 18.11 -4.15
N GLU A 30 2.76 17.37 -3.06
CA GLU A 30 3.60 16.21 -2.76
C GLU A 30 3.51 15.15 -3.86
N LEU A 31 2.32 14.90 -4.39
CA LEU A 31 2.11 13.93 -5.47
C LEU A 31 2.79 14.37 -6.78
N ARG A 32 2.67 15.64 -7.17
CA ARG A 32 3.39 16.18 -8.37
C ARG A 32 4.89 15.99 -8.22
N GLN A 33 5.43 16.26 -7.06
CA GLN A 33 6.84 16.12 -6.79
C GLN A 33 7.26 14.64 -6.74
N SER A 34 6.44 13.77 -6.13
CA SER A 34 6.66 12.32 -6.17
C SER A 34 6.69 11.78 -7.60
N ILE A 35 5.78 12.22 -8.46
CA ILE A 35 5.78 11.89 -9.90
C ILE A 35 7.07 12.36 -10.56
N ALA A 36 7.57 13.54 -10.21
CA ALA A 36 8.86 14.03 -10.71
C ALA A 36 10.05 13.17 -10.24
N TYR A 37 9.94 12.50 -9.10
CA TYR A 37 10.91 11.50 -8.60
C TYR A 37 10.72 10.09 -9.19
N GLY A 38 9.81 9.91 -10.13
CA GLY A 38 9.49 8.62 -10.73
C GLY A 38 8.34 7.88 -10.05
N GLY A 39 7.56 8.57 -9.20
CA GLY A 39 6.40 7.99 -8.54
C GLY A 39 5.28 7.64 -9.54
N VAL A 40 4.70 6.45 -9.35
CA VAL A 40 3.69 5.87 -10.24
C VAL A 40 2.40 5.48 -9.53
N GLY A 41 2.15 6.02 -8.35
CA GLY A 41 0.93 5.78 -7.58
C GLY A 41 0.90 6.58 -6.28
N ALA A 42 -0.23 6.55 -5.58
CA ALA A 42 -0.39 7.22 -4.30
C ALA A 42 -1.44 6.54 -3.42
N THR A 43 -1.40 6.86 -2.12
CA THR A 43 -2.38 6.38 -1.15
C THR A 43 -3.12 7.54 -0.49
N CYS A 44 -4.43 7.34 -0.30
CA CYS A 44 -5.28 8.17 0.54
C CYS A 44 -5.99 7.27 1.56
N ASN A 45 -6.00 7.68 2.82
CA ASN A 45 -6.80 7.09 3.89
C ASN A 45 -7.38 8.23 4.75
N PRO A 46 -8.32 7.97 5.67
CA PRO A 46 -8.93 9.04 6.46
C PRO A 46 -7.94 9.92 7.23
N VAL A 47 -6.82 9.36 7.70
CA VAL A 47 -5.78 10.13 8.41
C VAL A 47 -5.01 11.02 7.45
N ILE A 48 -4.65 10.49 6.27
CA ILE A 48 -4.00 11.27 5.20
C ILE A 48 -4.92 12.40 4.75
N GLY A 49 -6.21 12.10 4.48
CA GLY A 49 -7.21 13.10 4.11
C GLY A 49 -7.32 14.22 5.14
N TYR A 50 -7.46 13.88 6.42
CA TYR A 50 -7.50 14.84 7.52
C TYR A 50 -6.22 15.70 7.59
N THR A 51 -5.05 15.10 7.43
CA THR A 51 -3.76 15.82 7.46
C THR A 51 -3.65 16.80 6.28
N THR A 52 -4.09 16.39 5.09
CA THR A 52 -4.09 17.24 3.89
C THR A 52 -5.06 18.43 4.04
N ILE A 53 -6.28 18.18 4.59
CA ILE A 53 -7.24 19.24 4.89
C ILE A 53 -6.63 20.25 5.87
N LYS A 54 -6.01 19.78 6.93
CA LYS A 54 -5.35 20.67 7.92
C LYS A 54 -4.17 21.46 7.35
N LYS A 55 -3.48 20.91 6.37
CA LYS A 55 -2.34 21.57 5.71
C LYS A 55 -2.79 22.70 4.77
N HIS A 56 -3.97 22.57 4.19
CA HIS A 56 -4.53 23.50 3.20
C HIS A 56 -5.94 23.98 3.58
N PRO A 57 -6.11 24.64 4.75
CA PRO A 57 -7.42 25.09 5.21
C PRO A 57 -8.08 26.10 4.26
N ASP A 58 -7.28 26.96 3.63
CA ASP A 58 -7.70 27.93 2.61
C ASP A 58 -8.42 27.30 1.41
N ILE A 59 -8.11 26.06 1.08
CA ILE A 59 -8.76 25.32 0.00
C ILE A 59 -9.96 24.52 0.52
N TRP A 60 -9.78 23.85 1.66
CA TRP A 60 -10.73 22.83 2.10
C TRP A 60 -11.89 23.39 2.94
N GLU A 61 -11.73 24.51 3.63
CA GLU A 61 -12.82 25.12 4.41
C GLU A 61 -14.01 25.49 3.52
N ASP A 62 -13.77 26.17 2.40
CA ASP A 62 -14.83 26.55 1.46
C ASP A 62 -15.45 25.33 0.77
N ARG A 63 -14.65 24.31 0.41
CA ARG A 63 -15.14 23.07 -0.19
C ARG A 63 -16.02 22.28 0.77
N ILE A 64 -15.61 22.12 2.02
CA ILE A 64 -16.39 21.41 3.06
C ILE A 64 -17.69 22.16 3.34
N ARG A 65 -17.64 23.50 3.39
CA ARG A 65 -18.84 24.34 3.54
C ARG A 65 -19.79 24.10 2.37
N ALA A 66 -19.32 24.14 1.15
CA ALA A 66 -20.14 23.89 -0.04
C ALA A 66 -20.74 22.46 -0.04
N ILE A 67 -20.00 21.44 0.39
CA ILE A 67 -20.53 20.07 0.54
C ILE A 67 -21.68 20.08 1.55
N ALA A 68 -21.53 20.73 2.69
CA ALA A 68 -22.56 20.80 3.73
C ALA A 68 -23.82 21.56 3.27
N GLU A 69 -23.66 22.70 2.61
CA GLU A 69 -24.76 23.51 2.08
C GLU A 69 -25.56 22.77 1.00
N ASN A 70 -24.89 22.03 0.12
CA ASN A 70 -25.52 21.23 -0.92
C ASN A 70 -26.20 19.95 -0.38
N ASN A 71 -25.90 19.56 0.85
CA ASN A 71 -26.40 18.33 1.47
C ASN A 71 -26.85 18.58 2.93
N PRO A 72 -27.91 19.38 3.16
CA PRO A 72 -28.28 19.88 4.48
C PRO A 72 -28.74 18.79 5.46
N THR A 73 -28.98 17.58 4.98
CA THR A 73 -29.36 16.41 5.81
C THR A 73 -28.17 15.52 6.18
N TRP A 74 -26.97 15.81 5.65
CA TRP A 74 -25.80 15.00 5.92
C TRP A 74 -25.16 15.34 7.26
N GLY A 75 -24.74 14.30 7.97
CA GLY A 75 -23.91 14.45 9.15
C GLY A 75 -22.42 14.59 8.80
N GLU A 76 -21.60 14.95 9.79
CA GLU A 76 -20.15 15.17 9.67
C GLU A 76 -19.42 14.02 8.97
N SER A 77 -19.82 12.77 9.25
CA SER A 77 -19.20 11.59 8.63
C SER A 77 -19.42 11.55 7.11
N GLN A 78 -20.61 11.89 6.62
CA GLN A 78 -20.92 11.89 5.19
C GLN A 78 -20.19 13.01 4.47
N ILE A 79 -20.13 14.20 5.10
CA ILE A 79 -19.39 15.35 4.60
C ILE A 79 -17.87 15.01 4.52
N GLY A 80 -17.32 14.42 5.59
CA GLY A 80 -15.92 14.03 5.62
C GLY A 80 -15.55 12.98 4.57
N TRP A 81 -16.42 11.98 4.35
CA TRP A 81 -16.21 10.99 3.29
C TRP A 81 -16.31 11.60 1.89
N GLN A 82 -17.21 12.57 1.67
CA GLN A 82 -17.28 13.27 0.40
C GLN A 82 -15.98 14.06 0.13
N ALA A 83 -15.44 14.77 1.12
CA ALA A 83 -14.18 15.47 0.99
C ALA A 83 -13.02 14.51 0.64
N ILE A 84 -12.99 13.31 1.25
CA ILE A 84 -11.99 12.28 0.93
C ILE A 84 -12.17 11.75 -0.50
N LYS A 85 -13.41 11.52 -0.96
CA LYS A 85 -13.69 11.12 -2.34
C LYS A 85 -13.22 12.17 -3.34
N ASP A 86 -13.55 13.44 -3.11
CA ASP A 86 -13.17 14.56 -3.99
C ASP A 86 -11.64 14.69 -4.09
N MET A 87 -10.95 14.65 -2.95
CA MET A 87 -9.49 14.63 -2.88
C MET A 87 -8.90 13.46 -3.67
N SER A 88 -9.49 12.27 -3.52
CA SER A 88 -9.03 11.07 -4.20
C SER A 88 -9.19 11.17 -5.71
N VAL A 89 -10.31 11.72 -6.20
CA VAL A 89 -10.55 11.95 -7.63
C VAL A 89 -9.54 12.94 -8.21
N GLU A 90 -9.22 14.02 -7.50
CA GLU A 90 -8.22 15.00 -7.95
C GLU A 90 -6.81 14.39 -8.04
N ALA A 91 -6.43 13.60 -7.03
CA ALA A 91 -5.15 12.90 -7.04
C ALA A 91 -5.09 11.82 -8.13
N ALA A 92 -6.20 11.09 -8.35
CA ALA A 92 -6.30 10.10 -9.40
C ALA A 92 -6.08 10.70 -10.80
N LYS A 93 -6.60 11.91 -11.08
CA LYS A 93 -6.39 12.61 -12.35
C LYS A 93 -4.92 12.87 -12.66
N LEU A 94 -4.10 13.16 -11.65
CA LEU A 94 -2.65 13.35 -11.86
C LEU A 94 -1.94 12.07 -12.27
N LEU A 95 -2.46 10.92 -11.84
CA LEU A 95 -1.89 9.59 -12.10
C LEU A 95 -2.46 8.92 -13.36
N GLU A 96 -3.56 9.42 -13.90
CA GLU A 96 -4.25 8.81 -15.06
C GLU A 96 -3.34 8.64 -16.29
N PRO A 97 -2.48 9.59 -16.70
CA PRO A 97 -1.57 9.38 -17.82
C PRO A 97 -0.63 8.18 -17.61
N ILE A 98 -0.16 7.97 -16.37
CA ILE A 98 0.69 6.85 -15.99
C ILE A 98 -0.12 5.54 -16.02
N PHE A 99 -1.38 5.58 -15.58
CA PHE A 99 -2.28 4.43 -15.63
C PHE A 99 -2.48 3.93 -17.05
N VAL A 100 -2.71 4.83 -18.00
CA VAL A 100 -2.86 4.49 -19.43
C VAL A 100 -1.56 3.93 -19.99
N GLU A 101 -0.42 4.57 -19.71
CA GLU A 101 0.90 4.14 -20.18
C GLU A 101 1.24 2.71 -19.72
N TYR A 102 0.94 2.39 -18.47
CA TYR A 102 1.24 1.09 -17.85
C TYR A 102 0.07 0.10 -17.89
N LYS A 103 -0.98 0.37 -18.69
CA LYS A 103 -2.13 -0.53 -18.88
C LYS A 103 -2.72 -1.03 -17.55
N GLY A 104 -2.95 -0.11 -16.62
CA GLY A 104 -3.54 -0.42 -15.32
C GLY A 104 -2.58 -0.96 -14.26
N ARG A 105 -1.36 -1.39 -14.59
CA ARG A 105 -0.41 -1.92 -13.61
C ARG A 105 0.09 -0.86 -12.61
N ASN A 106 0.32 0.36 -13.07
CA ASN A 106 0.72 1.53 -12.30
C ASN A 106 -0.27 2.69 -12.52
N GLY A 107 0.00 3.88 -11.99
CA GLY A 107 -0.85 5.06 -12.15
C GLY A 107 -2.10 5.03 -11.27
N ARG A 108 -2.06 4.33 -10.14
CA ARG A 108 -3.23 4.13 -9.28
C ARG A 108 -3.23 5.02 -8.06
N LEU A 109 -4.43 5.48 -7.69
CA LEU A 109 -4.70 6.08 -6.39
C LEU A 109 -5.44 5.10 -5.50
N SER A 110 -4.90 4.85 -4.31
CA SER A 110 -5.52 3.95 -3.33
C SER A 110 -6.36 4.74 -2.33
N ILE A 111 -7.68 4.51 -2.32
CA ILE A 111 -8.63 4.98 -1.31
C ILE A 111 -9.01 3.84 -0.37
N GLN A 112 -9.22 4.10 0.92
CA GLN A 112 -9.53 3.08 1.92
C GLN A 112 -11.02 2.99 2.20
N THR A 113 -11.56 1.77 2.37
CA THR A 113 -12.91 1.53 2.87
C THR A 113 -13.09 2.04 4.30
N ASP A 114 -14.32 2.33 4.68
CA ASP A 114 -14.67 2.79 6.03
C ASP A 114 -14.36 1.69 7.06
N PRO A 115 -13.48 1.95 8.05
CA PRO A 115 -13.11 0.96 9.06
C PRO A 115 -14.29 0.52 9.95
N ARG A 116 -15.38 1.28 9.99
CA ARG A 116 -16.59 0.91 10.72
C ARG A 116 -17.31 -0.32 10.13
N LEU A 117 -17.03 -0.63 8.85
CA LEU A 117 -17.59 -1.80 8.15
C LEU A 117 -16.82 -3.11 8.45
N HIS A 118 -15.88 -3.12 9.37
CA HIS A 118 -14.95 -4.22 9.64
C HIS A 118 -15.61 -5.57 10.00
N ARG A 119 -16.90 -5.61 10.28
CA ARG A 119 -17.66 -6.82 10.62
C ARG A 119 -18.58 -7.31 9.50
N ASP A 120 -18.62 -6.62 8.37
CA ASP A 120 -19.54 -6.91 7.27
C ASP A 120 -18.76 -7.00 5.94
N ALA A 121 -18.50 -8.23 5.49
CA ALA A 121 -17.77 -8.48 4.26
C ALA A 121 -18.51 -7.94 3.03
N LYS A 122 -19.85 -8.05 3.01
CA LYS A 122 -20.66 -7.54 1.91
C LYS A 122 -20.60 -6.02 1.84
N ALA A 123 -20.76 -5.34 2.96
CA ALA A 123 -20.69 -3.88 3.02
C ALA A 123 -19.29 -3.36 2.62
N LEU A 124 -18.20 -4.05 3.02
CA LEU A 124 -16.85 -3.72 2.56
C LEU A 124 -16.71 -3.88 1.04
N ALA A 125 -17.24 -4.96 0.46
CA ALA A 125 -17.19 -5.20 -0.98
C ALA A 125 -18.06 -4.20 -1.76
N ASP A 126 -19.27 -3.88 -1.26
CA ASP A 126 -20.17 -2.89 -1.86
C ASP A 126 -19.51 -1.50 -1.87
N GLN A 127 -18.90 -1.07 -0.78
CA GLN A 127 -18.20 0.20 -0.73
C GLN A 127 -16.93 0.21 -1.59
N ALA A 128 -16.23 -0.93 -1.68
CA ALA A 128 -15.07 -1.06 -2.55
C ALA A 128 -15.48 -0.88 -4.03
N GLU A 129 -16.61 -1.43 -4.44
CA GLU A 129 -17.15 -1.25 -5.78
C GLU A 129 -17.59 0.21 -6.00
N GLU A 130 -18.28 0.84 -5.04
CA GLU A 130 -18.62 2.26 -5.07
C GLU A 130 -17.36 3.13 -5.28
N PHE A 131 -16.33 2.90 -4.50
CA PHE A 131 -15.11 3.70 -4.58
C PHE A 131 -14.32 3.45 -5.87
N SER A 132 -14.31 2.24 -6.38
CA SER A 132 -13.63 1.93 -7.65
C SER A 132 -14.24 2.67 -8.85
N ASN A 133 -15.52 3.04 -8.75
CA ASN A 133 -16.23 3.79 -9.78
C ASN A 133 -15.97 5.32 -9.74
N LEU A 134 -15.23 5.83 -8.78
CA LEU A 134 -14.91 7.27 -8.68
C LEU A 134 -13.96 7.75 -9.79
N ALA A 135 -13.04 6.90 -10.24
CA ALA A 135 -12.15 7.14 -11.38
C ALA A 135 -11.55 5.80 -11.87
N PRO A 136 -11.14 5.70 -13.16
CA PRO A 136 -10.70 4.44 -13.75
C PRO A 136 -9.43 3.84 -13.10
N ASN A 137 -8.63 4.67 -12.48
CA ASN A 137 -7.38 4.28 -11.84
C ASN A 137 -7.44 4.22 -10.31
N ILE A 138 -8.62 4.15 -9.74
CA ILE A 138 -8.78 3.88 -8.31
C ILE A 138 -8.45 2.42 -7.99
N ILE A 139 -7.75 2.22 -6.89
CA ILE A 139 -7.54 0.94 -6.22
C ILE A 139 -8.06 1.05 -4.78
N VAL A 140 -8.80 0.06 -4.30
CA VAL A 140 -9.50 0.19 -3.02
C VAL A 140 -8.83 -0.60 -1.92
N LYS A 141 -8.56 0.07 -0.80
CA LYS A 141 -7.82 -0.48 0.34
C LYS A 141 -8.77 -1.19 1.29
N ILE A 142 -8.60 -2.52 1.45
CA ILE A 142 -9.41 -3.41 2.29
C ILE A 142 -8.52 -4.07 3.35
N PRO A 143 -8.95 -4.17 4.64
CA PRO A 143 -8.11 -4.75 5.69
C PRO A 143 -8.02 -6.28 5.60
N CYS A 144 -6.84 -6.84 5.91
CA CYS A 144 -6.58 -8.29 6.03
C CYS A 144 -7.08 -8.83 7.38
N THR A 145 -8.40 -8.82 7.56
CA THR A 145 -9.10 -9.51 8.67
C THR A 145 -9.82 -10.73 8.12
N SER A 146 -10.36 -11.61 8.97
CA SER A 146 -11.17 -12.75 8.50
C SER A 146 -12.32 -12.30 7.60
N VAL A 147 -13.05 -11.28 8.02
CA VAL A 147 -14.12 -10.63 7.25
C VAL A 147 -13.59 -9.94 6.00
N GLY A 148 -12.43 -9.26 6.13
CA GLY A 148 -11.78 -8.58 5.01
C GLY A 148 -11.31 -9.53 3.91
N ILE A 149 -10.87 -10.74 4.24
CA ILE A 149 -10.48 -11.77 3.25
C ILE A 149 -11.66 -12.16 2.36
N GLU A 150 -12.87 -12.30 2.93
CA GLU A 150 -14.08 -12.55 2.15
C GLU A 150 -14.42 -11.36 1.24
N ALA A 151 -14.32 -10.13 1.79
CA ALA A 151 -14.55 -8.90 1.02
C ALA A 151 -13.51 -8.71 -0.11
N ILE A 152 -12.24 -9.06 0.11
CA ILE A 152 -11.16 -9.00 -0.90
C ILE A 152 -11.48 -9.92 -2.08
N GLU A 153 -11.87 -11.17 -1.82
CA GLU A 153 -12.26 -12.10 -2.88
C GLU A 153 -13.45 -11.57 -3.68
N GLU A 154 -14.51 -11.14 -2.98
CA GLU A 154 -15.73 -10.66 -3.62
C GLU A 154 -15.51 -9.36 -4.41
N ALA A 155 -14.79 -8.36 -3.84
CA ALA A 155 -14.48 -7.12 -4.53
C ALA A 155 -13.62 -7.39 -5.78
N THR A 156 -12.62 -8.28 -5.69
CA THR A 156 -11.81 -8.68 -6.84
C THR A 156 -12.67 -9.35 -7.91
N TYR A 157 -13.58 -10.24 -7.54
CA TYR A 157 -14.52 -10.85 -8.48
C TYR A 157 -15.42 -9.82 -9.17
N ARG A 158 -15.85 -8.75 -8.48
CA ARG A 158 -16.61 -7.65 -9.08
C ARG A 158 -15.78 -6.74 -10.00
N GLY A 159 -14.46 -6.91 -10.05
CA GLY A 159 -13.55 -6.16 -10.92
C GLY A 159 -12.83 -5.02 -10.24
N VAL A 160 -12.92 -4.93 -8.93
CA VAL A 160 -12.18 -3.95 -8.15
C VAL A 160 -10.73 -4.37 -8.02
N SER A 161 -9.78 -3.53 -8.43
CA SER A 161 -8.39 -3.69 -8.01
C SER A 161 -8.28 -3.38 -6.51
N VAL A 162 -7.75 -4.31 -5.74
CA VAL A 162 -7.66 -4.17 -4.28
C VAL A 162 -6.24 -3.88 -3.81
N ASN A 163 -6.12 -3.01 -2.80
CA ASN A 163 -4.91 -2.83 -2.01
C ASN A 163 -5.18 -3.40 -0.61
N VAL A 164 -4.58 -4.54 -0.29
CA VAL A 164 -4.77 -5.13 1.04
C VAL A 164 -3.99 -4.33 2.08
N THR A 165 -4.60 -4.08 3.24
CA THR A 165 -3.96 -3.39 4.37
C THR A 165 -4.17 -4.13 5.69
N VAL A 166 -3.63 -3.61 6.79
CA VAL A 166 -3.65 -4.29 8.12
C VAL A 166 -3.04 -5.69 8.00
N SER A 167 -2.02 -5.81 7.16
CA SER A 167 -1.20 -7.00 6.97
C SER A 167 0.24 -6.67 7.38
N PHE A 168 0.86 -7.55 8.17
CA PHE A 168 2.16 -7.32 8.79
C PHE A 168 3.09 -8.51 8.57
N THR A 169 2.54 -9.69 8.35
CA THR A 169 3.26 -10.97 8.36
C THR A 169 3.16 -11.67 7.02
N VAL A 170 4.10 -12.58 6.76
CA VAL A 170 4.08 -13.43 5.56
C VAL A 170 2.77 -14.22 5.43
N PRO A 171 2.25 -14.88 6.49
CA PRO A 171 0.98 -15.59 6.39
C PRO A 171 -0.20 -14.71 5.98
N GLN A 172 -0.29 -13.50 6.53
CA GLN A 172 -1.35 -12.54 6.17
C GLN A 172 -1.26 -12.12 4.71
N ALA A 173 -0.05 -11.83 4.23
CA ALA A 173 0.17 -11.45 2.83
C ALA A 173 -0.22 -12.58 1.87
N VAL A 174 0.21 -13.81 2.16
CA VAL A 174 -0.11 -15.00 1.34
C VAL A 174 -1.61 -15.26 1.33
N ARG A 175 -2.28 -15.21 2.49
CA ARG A 175 -3.72 -15.42 2.57
C ARG A 175 -4.51 -14.39 1.77
N SER A 176 -4.05 -13.15 1.78
CA SER A 176 -4.65 -12.06 1.01
C SER A 176 -4.47 -12.27 -0.50
N ALA A 177 -3.27 -12.65 -0.93
CA ALA A 177 -3.00 -12.97 -2.33
C ALA A 177 -3.87 -14.15 -2.82
N GLU A 178 -4.01 -15.20 -2.02
CA GLU A 178 -4.88 -16.34 -2.33
C GLU A 178 -6.36 -15.93 -2.50
N ALA A 179 -6.86 -14.97 -1.70
CA ALA A 179 -8.21 -14.44 -1.86
C ALA A 179 -8.36 -13.64 -3.17
N ILE A 180 -7.36 -12.82 -3.51
CA ILE A 180 -7.30 -12.12 -4.80
C ILE A 180 -7.34 -13.12 -5.94
N GLU A 181 -6.49 -14.16 -5.92
CA GLU A 181 -6.45 -15.17 -6.97
C GLU A 181 -7.80 -15.88 -7.17
N ARG A 182 -8.49 -16.23 -6.07
CA ARG A 182 -9.84 -16.83 -6.19
C ARG A 182 -10.83 -15.88 -6.85
N GLY A 183 -10.79 -14.58 -6.50
CA GLY A 183 -11.62 -13.57 -7.15
C GLY A 183 -11.31 -13.44 -8.65
N LEU A 184 -10.03 -13.42 -9.03
CA LEU A 184 -9.60 -13.40 -10.43
C LEU A 184 -10.03 -14.66 -11.18
N GLN A 185 -9.86 -15.85 -10.59
CA GLN A 185 -10.29 -17.11 -11.19
C GLN A 185 -11.80 -17.16 -11.47
N ARG A 186 -12.62 -16.64 -10.53
CA ARG A 186 -14.07 -16.50 -10.74
C ARG A 186 -14.38 -15.61 -11.94
N ARG A 187 -13.64 -14.48 -12.11
CA ARG A 187 -13.80 -13.59 -13.27
C ARG A 187 -13.46 -14.30 -14.57
N VAL A 188 -12.30 -14.96 -14.64
CA VAL A 188 -11.83 -15.68 -15.83
C VAL A 188 -12.82 -16.78 -16.20
N ALA A 189 -13.36 -17.53 -15.23
CA ALA A 189 -14.37 -18.56 -15.47
C ALA A 189 -15.66 -18.02 -16.09
N GLU A 190 -15.97 -16.75 -15.89
CA GLU A 190 -17.13 -16.06 -16.48
C GLU A 190 -16.76 -15.23 -17.71
N GLY A 191 -15.55 -15.34 -18.24
CA GLY A 191 -15.07 -14.58 -19.40
C GLY A 191 -14.91 -13.07 -19.13
N LYS A 192 -14.82 -12.63 -17.88
CA LYS A 192 -14.61 -11.22 -17.52
C LYS A 192 -13.12 -10.87 -17.57
N PRO A 193 -12.75 -9.68 -18.10
CA PRO A 193 -11.34 -9.29 -18.26
C PRO A 193 -10.65 -9.07 -16.90
N ILE A 194 -9.35 -9.37 -16.87
CA ILE A 194 -8.46 -9.13 -15.72
C ILE A 194 -7.19 -8.34 -16.11
N ASP A 195 -7.00 -8.04 -17.39
CA ASP A 195 -5.74 -7.51 -17.94
C ASP A 195 -5.31 -6.16 -17.36
N GLU A 196 -6.29 -5.32 -16.99
CA GLU A 196 -6.02 -4.02 -16.36
C GLU A 196 -6.11 -4.07 -14.82
N MET A 197 -6.30 -5.26 -14.24
CA MET A 197 -6.32 -5.38 -12.79
C MET A 197 -4.89 -5.39 -12.24
N GLY A 198 -4.61 -4.52 -11.26
CA GLY A 198 -3.30 -4.36 -10.64
C GLY A 198 -3.36 -4.42 -9.12
N PRO A 199 -3.81 -5.55 -8.54
CA PRO A 199 -3.93 -5.65 -7.09
C PRO A 199 -2.57 -5.60 -6.40
N VAL A 200 -2.54 -5.07 -5.16
CA VAL A 200 -1.35 -5.07 -4.31
C VAL A 200 -1.68 -5.55 -2.91
N VAL A 201 -0.71 -6.16 -2.25
CA VAL A 201 -0.79 -6.60 -0.86
C VAL A 201 0.23 -5.83 -0.04
N THR A 202 -0.27 -4.90 0.79
CA THR A 202 0.59 -4.08 1.64
C THR A 202 1.03 -4.84 2.87
N ILE A 203 2.34 -4.96 3.07
CA ILE A 203 2.95 -5.30 4.36
C ILE A 203 3.36 -3.99 5.02
N MET A 204 2.80 -3.69 6.19
CA MET A 204 3.11 -2.49 6.96
C MET A 204 4.40 -2.71 7.77
N ALA A 205 5.54 -2.69 7.08
CA ALA A 205 6.85 -3.10 7.60
C ALA A 205 7.20 -2.46 8.94
N GLY A 206 7.15 -1.14 9.01
CA GLY A 206 7.51 -0.44 10.25
C GLY A 206 6.54 -0.68 11.41
N ARG A 207 5.29 -1.10 11.14
CA ARG A 207 4.37 -1.51 12.21
C ARG A 207 4.75 -2.87 12.78
N LEU A 208 5.27 -3.78 11.94
CA LEU A 208 5.82 -5.04 12.41
C LEU A 208 7.06 -4.79 13.26
N ASP A 209 7.99 -3.94 12.79
CA ASP A 209 9.20 -3.56 13.54
C ASP A 209 8.84 -2.96 14.90
N ASP A 210 7.90 -2.01 14.96
CA ASP A 210 7.39 -1.42 16.20
C ASP A 210 6.83 -2.48 17.15
N TRP A 211 6.03 -3.43 16.61
CA TRP A 211 5.42 -4.46 17.43
C TRP A 211 6.43 -5.44 18.02
N LEU A 212 7.43 -5.85 17.23
CA LEU A 212 8.47 -6.74 17.73
C LEU A 212 9.32 -6.08 18.81
N LYS A 213 9.55 -4.77 18.76
CA LYS A 213 10.20 -4.00 19.83
C LYS A 213 9.39 -4.07 21.12
N ILE A 214 8.06 -3.91 21.04
CA ILE A 214 7.15 -4.03 22.19
C ILE A 214 7.19 -5.46 22.77
N VAL A 215 7.17 -6.48 21.92
CA VAL A 215 7.24 -7.89 22.36
C VAL A 215 8.58 -8.20 23.03
N ALA A 216 9.69 -7.74 22.43
CA ALA A 216 11.03 -7.95 22.99
C ALA A 216 11.17 -7.29 24.37
N GLU A 217 10.64 -6.08 24.54
CA GLU A 217 10.62 -5.37 25.84
C GLU A 217 9.74 -6.09 26.87
N ARG A 218 8.51 -6.47 26.49
CA ARG A 218 7.60 -7.24 27.35
C ARG A 218 8.22 -8.53 27.86
N ASP A 219 8.89 -9.26 26.98
CA ASP A 219 9.47 -10.56 27.25
C ASP A 219 10.91 -10.42 27.83
N ARG A 220 11.39 -9.19 28.04
CA ARG A 220 12.72 -8.84 28.60
C ARG A 220 13.87 -9.52 27.85
N LEU A 221 13.76 -9.56 26.52
CA LEU A 221 14.78 -10.17 25.68
C LEU A 221 16.01 -9.24 25.60
N PHE A 222 17.19 -9.82 25.82
CA PHE A 222 18.45 -9.11 25.58
C PHE A 222 18.83 -9.21 24.10
N ILE A 223 18.36 -8.25 23.32
CA ILE A 223 18.52 -8.19 21.86
C ILE A 223 18.91 -6.77 21.43
N ASP A 224 19.84 -6.65 20.50
CA ASP A 224 20.14 -5.36 19.89
C ASP A 224 18.93 -4.87 19.06
N PRO A 225 18.40 -3.66 19.36
CA PRO A 225 17.26 -3.10 18.63
C PRO A 225 17.49 -2.98 17.11
N GLY A 226 18.72 -2.87 16.65
CA GLY A 226 19.08 -2.84 15.24
C GLY A 226 18.66 -4.10 14.48
N HIS A 227 18.66 -5.27 15.12
CA HIS A 227 18.17 -6.49 14.50
C HIS A 227 16.64 -6.43 14.25
N LEU A 228 15.90 -5.75 15.12
CA LEU A 228 14.43 -5.62 15.00
C LEU A 228 14.00 -4.73 13.83
N GLU A 229 14.88 -3.85 13.34
CA GLU A 229 14.64 -3.01 12.14
C GLU A 229 14.56 -3.84 10.83
N TRP A 230 14.94 -5.11 10.88
CA TRP A 230 14.93 -6.03 9.73
C TRP A 230 13.67 -6.90 9.65
N ALA A 231 12.79 -6.85 10.63
CA ALA A 231 11.62 -7.73 10.67
C ALA A 231 10.69 -7.52 9.47
N GLY A 232 10.33 -6.27 9.20
CA GLY A 232 9.49 -5.91 8.06
C GLY A 232 10.16 -6.22 6.72
N ILE A 233 11.46 -5.97 6.61
CA ILE A 233 12.26 -6.26 5.41
C ILE A 233 12.28 -7.77 5.14
N ALA A 234 12.58 -8.58 6.16
CA ALA A 234 12.60 -10.03 6.04
C ALA A 234 11.22 -10.61 5.64
N ALA A 235 10.14 -10.06 6.22
CA ALA A 235 8.78 -10.45 5.87
C ALA A 235 8.45 -10.10 4.40
N ILE A 236 8.84 -8.92 3.91
CA ILE A 236 8.59 -8.49 2.54
C ILE A 236 9.42 -9.31 1.55
N LYS A 237 10.73 -9.47 1.77
CA LYS A 237 11.57 -10.30 0.89
C LYS A 237 11.01 -11.73 0.79
N ARG A 238 10.63 -12.35 1.92
CA ARG A 238 10.03 -13.70 1.92
C ARG A 238 8.67 -13.75 1.24
N ALA A 239 7.79 -12.77 1.48
CA ALA A 239 6.49 -12.70 0.81
C ALA A 239 6.65 -12.52 -0.70
N THR A 240 7.54 -11.62 -1.15
CA THR A 240 7.82 -11.38 -2.57
C THR A 240 8.31 -12.66 -3.25
N GLN A 241 9.23 -13.40 -2.62
CA GLN A 241 9.69 -14.68 -3.12
C GLN A 241 8.53 -15.67 -3.30
N ILE A 242 7.66 -15.82 -2.29
CA ILE A 242 6.49 -16.72 -2.37
C ILE A 242 5.52 -16.28 -3.47
N PHE A 243 5.31 -14.96 -3.65
CA PHE A 243 4.43 -14.44 -4.68
C PHE A 243 4.93 -14.81 -6.07
N VAL A 244 6.23 -14.69 -6.31
CA VAL A 244 6.88 -15.12 -7.56
C VAL A 244 6.79 -16.64 -7.74
N GLU A 245 7.16 -17.42 -6.72
CA GLU A 245 7.11 -18.91 -6.74
C GLU A 245 5.71 -19.45 -7.05
N ARG A 246 4.66 -18.76 -6.57
CA ARG A 246 3.26 -19.17 -6.77
C ARG A 246 2.58 -18.53 -7.97
N GLY A 247 3.24 -17.59 -8.65
CA GLY A 247 2.70 -16.88 -9.79
C GLY A 247 1.48 -16.01 -9.47
N PHE A 248 1.45 -15.39 -8.28
CA PHE A 248 0.36 -14.49 -7.90
C PHE A 248 0.34 -13.23 -8.76
N HIS A 249 -0.86 -12.77 -9.17
CA HIS A 249 -1.03 -11.54 -9.95
C HIS A 249 -0.77 -10.27 -9.13
N SER A 250 -0.97 -10.33 -7.82
CA SER A 250 -0.75 -9.21 -6.92
C SER A 250 0.74 -8.99 -6.66
N ARG A 251 1.14 -7.71 -6.50
CA ARG A 251 2.47 -7.33 -6.03
C ARG A 251 2.46 -7.07 -4.52
N VAL A 252 3.59 -7.31 -3.87
CA VAL A 252 3.80 -6.86 -2.49
C VAL A 252 4.00 -5.35 -2.49
N LEU A 253 3.47 -4.65 -1.46
CA LEU A 253 3.71 -3.24 -1.21
C LEU A 253 4.29 -3.03 0.17
N CYS A 254 5.43 -2.35 0.26
CA CYS A 254 6.05 -1.92 1.50
C CYS A 254 5.52 -0.55 1.94
N ALA A 255 4.93 -0.47 3.13
CA ALA A 255 4.44 0.79 3.71
C ALA A 255 4.82 0.94 5.18
N ALA A 256 4.44 2.09 5.76
CA ALA A 256 4.68 2.45 7.15
C ALA A 256 6.18 2.57 7.50
N PHE A 257 6.91 3.34 6.72
CA PHE A 257 8.36 3.52 6.81
C PHE A 257 8.84 4.00 8.18
N ARG A 258 9.93 3.41 8.68
CA ARG A 258 10.67 3.80 9.88
C ARG A 258 12.13 4.11 9.58
N ASN A 259 12.71 3.46 8.56
CA ASN A 259 14.12 3.61 8.19
C ASN A 259 14.32 3.47 6.68
N VAL A 260 15.51 3.82 6.19
CA VAL A 260 15.84 3.78 4.75
C VAL A 260 15.95 2.37 4.20
N LEU A 261 16.24 1.37 5.04
CA LEU A 261 16.36 -0.04 4.62
C LEU A 261 15.04 -0.55 4.00
N GLN A 262 13.90 -0.01 4.43
CA GLN A 262 12.59 -0.35 3.88
C GLN A 262 12.38 0.13 2.43
N TRP A 263 13.36 0.84 1.87
CA TRP A 263 13.46 1.13 0.44
C TRP A 263 14.72 0.47 -0.17
N SER A 264 15.90 0.71 0.40
CA SER A 264 17.17 0.31 -0.19
C SER A 264 17.32 -1.21 -0.34
N GLU A 265 16.82 -1.99 0.64
CA GLU A 265 16.87 -3.46 0.62
C GLU A 265 15.82 -4.12 -0.29
N LEU A 266 14.90 -3.33 -0.82
CA LEU A 266 13.82 -3.82 -1.68
C LEU A 266 13.99 -3.46 -3.15
N ILE A 267 15.03 -2.67 -3.47
CA ILE A 267 15.36 -2.27 -4.85
C ILE A 267 15.64 -3.51 -5.70
N GLY A 268 15.09 -3.53 -6.91
CA GLY A 268 15.21 -4.63 -7.88
C GLY A 268 14.04 -5.60 -7.86
N GLY A 269 13.19 -5.57 -6.83
CA GLY A 269 11.98 -6.39 -6.78
C GLY A 269 10.84 -5.82 -7.60
N ASP A 270 10.05 -6.69 -8.24
CA ASP A 270 8.76 -6.31 -8.82
C ASP A 270 7.71 -6.13 -7.72
N LEU A 271 7.88 -5.08 -6.97
CA LEU A 271 7.06 -4.70 -5.83
C LEU A 271 6.85 -3.18 -5.79
N VAL A 272 6.03 -2.74 -4.86
CA VAL A 272 5.76 -1.32 -4.64
C VAL A 272 6.39 -0.88 -3.31
N VAL A 273 7.05 0.27 -3.31
CA VAL A 273 7.48 0.96 -2.08
C VAL A 273 6.69 2.26 -1.94
N SER A 274 6.10 2.47 -0.75
CA SER A 274 5.24 3.64 -0.49
C SER A 274 5.76 4.43 0.72
N PRO A 275 6.89 5.16 0.57
CA PRO A 275 7.41 6.02 1.60
C PRO A 275 6.59 7.32 1.72
N PRO A 276 6.36 7.83 2.94
CA PRO A 276 5.89 9.20 3.15
C PRO A 276 6.78 10.22 2.43
N PHE A 277 6.20 11.31 1.98
CA PHE A 277 6.89 12.32 1.16
C PHE A 277 8.22 12.83 1.78
N LYS A 278 8.25 12.99 3.10
CA LYS A 278 9.51 13.34 3.82
C LYS A 278 10.66 12.35 3.62
N TRP A 279 10.34 11.06 3.46
CA TRP A 279 11.35 10.02 3.15
C TRP A 279 11.76 10.09 1.69
N GLN A 280 10.81 10.32 0.78
CA GLN A 280 11.13 10.49 -0.65
C GLN A 280 12.12 11.65 -0.85
N LYS A 281 11.85 12.79 -0.21
CA LYS A 281 12.75 13.94 -0.28
C LYS A 281 14.15 13.61 0.24
N ARG A 282 14.24 12.99 1.43
CA ARG A 282 15.53 12.60 2.02
C ARG A 282 16.32 11.63 1.14
N ILE A 283 15.65 10.65 0.56
CA ILE A 283 16.29 9.67 -0.33
C ILE A 283 16.73 10.37 -1.61
N ASN A 284 15.87 11.19 -2.22
CA ASN A 284 16.21 11.86 -3.47
C ASN A 284 17.31 12.92 -3.34
N ASP A 285 17.41 13.55 -2.17
CA ASP A 285 18.44 14.55 -1.86
C ASP A 285 19.78 13.91 -1.40
N SER A 286 19.85 12.58 -1.31
CA SER A 286 21.07 11.85 -0.91
C SER A 286 21.93 11.49 -2.13
N ASP A 287 23.17 11.07 -1.86
CA ASP A 287 24.11 10.52 -2.82
C ASP A 287 24.05 8.98 -2.92
N TYR A 288 22.91 8.38 -2.54
CA TYR A 288 22.77 6.93 -2.53
C TYR A 288 22.89 6.33 -3.94
N HIS A 289 23.79 5.38 -4.10
CA HIS A 289 23.92 4.62 -5.34
C HIS A 289 22.90 3.49 -5.38
N VAL A 290 22.08 3.50 -6.42
CA VAL A 290 21.02 2.49 -6.62
C VAL A 290 21.64 1.14 -6.96
N VAL A 291 21.41 0.15 -6.10
CA VAL A 291 21.88 -1.23 -6.28
C VAL A 291 20.67 -2.16 -6.00
N PRO A 292 20.37 -3.09 -6.90
CA PRO A 292 19.37 -4.13 -6.63
C PRO A 292 19.77 -5.00 -5.43
N ARG A 293 18.87 -5.14 -4.44
CA ARG A 293 19.14 -5.87 -3.21
C ARG A 293 18.02 -6.84 -2.81
N ILE A 294 16.93 -6.90 -3.57
CA ILE A 294 15.78 -7.74 -3.22
C ILE A 294 16.16 -9.21 -3.05
N ASP A 295 17.09 -9.69 -3.90
CA ASP A 295 17.56 -11.08 -3.91
C ASP A 295 18.69 -11.35 -2.91
N GLU A 296 19.29 -10.29 -2.32
CA GLU A 296 20.28 -10.46 -1.26
C GLU A 296 19.58 -11.00 0.00
N PRO A 297 20.03 -12.11 0.59
CA PRO A 297 19.43 -12.64 1.79
C PRO A 297 19.62 -11.69 2.98
N VAL A 298 18.65 -11.65 3.87
CA VAL A 298 18.85 -11.00 5.17
C VAL A 298 19.91 -11.78 5.94
N ALA A 299 20.90 -11.07 6.51
CA ALA A 299 21.98 -11.71 7.23
C ALA A 299 21.48 -12.63 8.35
N ALA A 300 22.17 -13.77 8.52
CA ALA A 300 21.76 -14.80 9.47
C ALA A 300 21.64 -14.27 10.90
N GLU A 301 22.51 -13.36 11.29
CA GLU A 301 22.50 -12.73 12.62
C GLU A 301 21.19 -11.98 12.89
N HIS A 302 20.64 -11.27 11.89
CA HIS A 302 19.35 -10.59 12.03
C HIS A 302 18.21 -11.60 12.13
N LEU A 303 18.22 -12.64 11.27
CA LEU A 303 17.17 -13.68 11.29
C LEU A 303 17.19 -14.49 12.59
N ASP A 304 18.35 -14.81 13.11
CA ASP A 304 18.47 -15.58 14.36
C ASP A 304 18.03 -14.73 15.57
N ALA A 305 18.36 -13.46 15.59
CA ALA A 305 17.83 -12.54 16.59
C ALA A 305 16.30 -12.42 16.51
N LEU A 306 15.73 -12.26 15.32
CA LEU A 306 14.29 -12.16 15.10
C LEU A 306 13.53 -13.44 15.53
N LYS A 307 14.14 -14.62 15.39
CA LYS A 307 13.55 -15.90 15.84
C LYS A 307 13.40 -15.99 17.36
N THR A 308 14.19 -15.24 18.13
CA THR A 308 14.07 -15.22 19.60
C THR A 308 12.83 -14.48 20.09
N VAL A 309 12.26 -13.61 19.26
CA VAL A 309 11.05 -12.88 19.58
C VAL A 309 9.83 -13.78 19.41
N SER A 310 9.03 -13.94 20.45
CA SER A 310 7.85 -14.84 20.47
C SER A 310 6.70 -14.27 19.62
N TYR A 311 6.91 -14.21 18.29
CA TYR A 311 5.91 -13.76 17.33
C TYR A 311 6.15 -14.35 15.94
N THR A 312 5.16 -15.09 15.40
CA THR A 312 5.25 -15.70 14.07
C THR A 312 5.03 -14.66 12.99
N HIS A 313 6.08 -14.30 12.24
CA HIS A 313 6.01 -13.27 11.20
C HIS A 313 6.65 -13.67 9.86
N LEU A 314 7.58 -14.63 9.85
CA LEU A 314 8.31 -15.05 8.65
C LEU A 314 7.87 -16.41 8.11
N THR A 315 7.37 -17.29 8.96
CA THR A 315 7.01 -18.65 8.61
C THR A 315 5.51 -18.82 8.44
N LEU A 316 5.11 -19.63 7.45
CA LEU A 316 3.72 -20.08 7.34
C LEU A 316 3.44 -21.07 8.47
N PRO A 317 2.35 -20.93 9.24
CA PRO A 317 1.97 -21.91 10.23
C PRO A 317 1.64 -23.24 9.56
N THR A 318 2.14 -24.35 10.13
CA THR A 318 1.89 -25.71 9.63
C THR A 318 0.45 -26.16 9.83
N LYS A 319 -0.26 -25.52 10.77
CA LYS A 319 -1.69 -25.77 11.06
C LYS A 319 -2.38 -24.44 11.42
N ARG A 320 -3.25 -23.96 10.55
CA ARG A 320 -4.07 -22.74 10.62
C ARG A 320 -3.31 -21.42 10.34
N ILE A 321 -3.61 -20.91 9.16
CA ILE A 321 -3.51 -19.48 8.85
C ILE A 321 -4.83 -18.88 9.35
N VAL A 322 -4.80 -18.06 10.36
CA VAL A 322 -5.95 -17.25 10.78
C VAL A 322 -5.67 -15.83 10.38
#